data_0d363267781a64bd8fa8b1d94ff9a692
#
_entry.id   0d363267781a64bd8fa8b1d94ff9a692
#
_cell.length_a   1.000
_cell.length_b   1.000
_cell.length_c   1.000
_cell.angle_alpha   90.00
_cell.angle_beta   90.00
_cell.angle_gamma   90.00
#
_symmetry.space_group_name_H-M   'P 1'
#
loop_
_entity.id
_entity.type
_entity.pdbx_description
1 polymer ?
#
loop_
_entity_poly.entity_id
_entity_poly.type
_entity_poly.pdbx_seq_one_letter_code
_entity_poly.pdbx_strand_id
1 'polypeptide(L)'
;TLFIPEFKKIRNLAQFTYYHSETVDLHSLKTLETLHLIARGAYDDRWPMFRKVHDELQSPERLFLVGLLHDVGKGYRGEHAARGAEIVPRILKRLGAEAAALQAIPFLIRHHLLLANVSQRRDLNDEKTAVQVAQVAGDLETLRLLFLLTVADSLATGPMASSDWKIMLLIELFFKVRRILQSGTLASPDATRTVEENKAALSRALVGAFSETEITDLMDQVSTRYFLNVPLEDMVEHFRMALGIEDQALSWTLKKVKHAPVTHSGTLKVMSISRHSPTVNFGSSNRCARKCSSRFLL
;
A
#
# COMPACT_ATOMS: atom_id res chain seq x y z
N THR A 1 35.73 5.86 -1.84
CA THR A 1 35.69 6.58 -3.13
C THR A 1 36.45 5.85 -4.26
N LEU A 2 37.23 4.82 -3.94
CA LEU A 2 37.92 4.02 -4.98
C LEU A 2 36.90 3.23 -5.82
N PHE A 3 35.94 2.56 -5.15
CA PHE A 3 34.92 1.75 -5.80
C PHE A 3 33.70 2.56 -6.28
N ILE A 4 33.42 3.70 -5.64
CA ILE A 4 32.28 4.58 -5.96
C ILE A 4 32.82 6.02 -6.11
N PRO A 5 33.47 6.36 -7.24
CA PRO A 5 34.01 7.70 -7.45
C PRO A 5 32.92 8.80 -7.49
N GLU A 6 31.67 8.44 -7.79
CA GLU A 6 30.51 9.33 -7.77
C GLU A 6 30.25 9.93 -6.38
N PHE A 7 30.63 9.24 -5.32
CA PHE A 7 30.56 9.74 -3.93
C PHE A 7 31.40 10.99 -3.69
N LYS A 8 32.42 11.26 -4.51
CA LYS A 8 33.19 12.49 -4.42
C LYS A 8 32.34 13.74 -4.62
N LYS A 9 31.25 13.65 -5.39
CA LYS A 9 30.38 14.78 -5.68
C LYS A 9 29.41 15.14 -4.55
N ILE A 10 29.11 14.19 -3.67
CA ILE A 10 28.28 14.42 -2.49
C ILE A 10 29.11 14.61 -1.21
N ARG A 11 30.42 14.39 -1.28
CA ARG A 11 31.32 14.54 -0.14
C ARG A 11 31.33 15.99 0.34
N ASN A 12 31.06 16.19 1.63
CA ASN A 12 30.96 17.49 2.29
C ASN A 12 29.92 18.43 1.61
N LEU A 13 28.98 17.87 0.85
CA LEU A 13 27.91 18.64 0.23
C LEU A 13 26.87 19.01 1.29
N ALA A 14 26.83 20.29 1.67
CA ALA A 14 25.88 20.80 2.65
C ALA A 14 24.44 20.79 2.07
N GLN A 15 23.47 20.41 2.91
CA GLN A 15 22.05 20.53 2.61
C GLN A 15 21.47 21.73 3.36
N PHE A 16 21.07 22.75 2.63
CA PHE A 16 20.48 23.96 3.23
C PHE A 16 18.97 23.78 3.43
N THR A 17 18.60 22.82 4.28
CA THR A 17 17.19 22.61 4.68
C THR A 17 17.09 22.54 6.19
N TYR A 18 15.96 22.99 6.75
CA TYR A 18 15.71 22.98 8.21
C TYR A 18 15.79 21.59 8.86
N TYR A 19 15.79 20.54 8.06
CA TYR A 19 15.71 19.16 8.55
C TYR A 19 17.07 18.46 8.56
N HIS A 20 18.04 18.92 7.77
CA HIS A 20 19.34 18.27 7.62
C HIS A 20 20.41 19.03 8.37
N SER A 21 20.98 18.42 9.40
CA SER A 21 22.14 18.93 10.13
C SER A 21 23.47 18.45 9.57
N GLU A 22 23.45 17.52 8.63
CA GLU A 22 24.61 16.80 8.12
C GLU A 22 24.79 16.99 6.61
N THR A 23 26.02 16.74 6.15
CA THR A 23 26.31 16.69 4.71
C THR A 23 25.72 15.45 4.07
N VAL A 24 25.52 15.46 2.74
CA VAL A 24 24.84 14.36 2.02
C VAL A 24 25.56 13.02 2.21
N ASP A 25 26.88 13.02 2.19
CA ASP A 25 27.69 11.81 2.41
C ASP A 25 27.54 11.25 3.82
N LEU A 26 27.56 12.11 4.84
CA LEU A 26 27.35 11.69 6.24
C LEU A 26 25.93 11.19 6.46
N HIS A 27 24.93 11.87 5.89
CA HIS A 27 23.55 11.41 5.91
C HIS A 27 23.39 10.02 5.28
N SER A 28 24.01 9.78 4.11
CA SER A 28 23.98 8.45 3.47
C SER A 28 24.60 7.36 4.33
N LEU A 29 25.73 7.67 5.03
CA LEU A 29 26.37 6.72 5.95
C LEU A 29 25.49 6.47 7.18
N LYS A 30 24.85 7.51 7.72
CA LYS A 30 23.94 7.39 8.86
C LYS A 30 22.66 6.62 8.51
N THR A 31 22.14 6.80 7.30
CA THR A 31 21.04 5.98 6.78
C THR A 31 21.44 4.50 6.73
N LEU A 32 22.64 4.20 6.22
CA LEU A 32 23.18 2.84 6.19
C LEU A 32 23.34 2.27 7.61
N GLU A 33 23.88 3.04 8.55
CA GLU A 33 24.01 2.65 9.96
C GLU A 33 22.63 2.36 10.57
N THR A 34 21.66 3.24 10.32
CA THR A 34 20.27 3.06 10.80
C THR A 34 19.65 1.77 10.29
N LEU A 35 19.88 1.41 9.02
CA LEU A 35 19.44 0.13 8.46
C LEU A 35 20.08 -1.07 9.18
N HIS A 36 21.37 -0.99 9.50
CA HIS A 36 22.03 -2.02 10.30
C HIS A 36 21.46 -2.12 11.72
N LEU A 37 21.15 -0.99 12.34
CA LEU A 37 20.51 -0.97 13.67
C LEU A 37 19.12 -1.57 13.63
N ILE A 38 18.32 -1.32 12.58
CA ILE A 38 17.02 -1.97 12.36
C ILE A 38 17.19 -3.50 12.24
N ALA A 39 18.12 -3.96 11.41
CA ALA A 39 18.40 -5.38 11.23
C ALA A 39 18.80 -6.10 12.52
N ARG A 40 19.47 -5.40 13.44
CA ARG A 40 19.88 -5.92 14.76
C ARG A 40 18.81 -5.77 15.85
N GLY A 41 17.67 -5.16 15.54
CA GLY A 41 16.59 -4.97 16.51
C GLY A 41 16.79 -3.82 17.49
N ALA A 42 17.68 -2.85 17.21
CA ALA A 42 17.91 -1.72 18.10
C ALA A 42 16.67 -0.82 18.32
N TYR A 43 15.66 -0.98 17.49
CA TYR A 43 14.38 -0.26 17.59
C TYR A 43 13.22 -1.13 18.07
N ASP A 44 13.46 -2.39 18.49
CA ASP A 44 12.41 -3.37 18.80
C ASP A 44 11.53 -2.95 19.99
N ASP A 45 12.08 -2.24 20.96
CA ASP A 45 11.32 -1.74 22.12
C ASP A 45 10.24 -0.73 21.69
N ARG A 46 10.51 0.08 20.68
CA ARG A 46 9.61 1.14 20.20
C ARG A 46 8.87 0.76 18.93
N TRP A 47 9.55 0.12 17.98
CA TRP A 47 9.05 -0.19 16.65
C TRP A 47 9.41 -1.62 16.22
N PRO A 48 8.91 -2.66 16.91
CA PRO A 48 9.31 -4.06 16.67
C PRO A 48 9.00 -4.53 15.24
N MET A 49 8.11 -3.84 14.55
CA MET A 49 7.75 -4.18 13.17
C MET A 49 8.89 -3.90 12.16
N PHE A 50 9.80 -2.98 12.43
CA PHE A 50 10.89 -2.68 11.47
C PHE A 50 11.75 -3.91 11.24
N ARG A 51 12.19 -4.56 12.32
CA ARG A 51 12.94 -5.80 12.24
C ARG A 51 12.13 -6.93 11.59
N LYS A 52 10.84 -7.08 11.95
CA LYS A 52 9.97 -8.08 11.31
C LYS A 52 9.87 -7.89 9.80
N VAL A 53 9.73 -6.64 9.33
CA VAL A 53 9.71 -6.34 7.89
C VAL A 53 11.07 -6.62 7.25
N HIS A 54 12.18 -6.32 7.94
CA HIS A 54 13.53 -6.64 7.48
C HIS A 54 13.73 -8.16 7.34
N ASP A 55 13.31 -8.95 8.32
CA ASP A 55 13.45 -10.40 8.32
C ASP A 55 12.59 -11.10 7.24
N GLU A 56 11.56 -10.40 6.71
CA GLU A 56 10.76 -10.83 5.56
C GLU A 56 11.40 -10.51 4.20
N LEU A 57 12.54 -9.80 4.13
CA LEU A 57 13.21 -9.47 2.87
C LEU A 57 13.85 -10.70 2.24
N GLN A 58 13.68 -10.81 0.91
CA GLN A 58 14.35 -11.85 0.11
C GLN A 58 15.80 -11.48 -0.22
N SER A 59 16.09 -10.19 -0.36
CA SER A 59 17.40 -9.66 -0.75
C SER A 59 17.79 -8.46 0.13
N PRO A 60 18.10 -8.68 1.43
CA PRO A 60 18.40 -7.60 2.37
C PRO A 60 19.64 -6.79 1.98
N GLU A 61 20.58 -7.37 1.24
CA GLU A 61 21.78 -6.67 0.72
C GLU A 61 21.43 -5.49 -0.19
N ARG A 62 20.31 -5.58 -0.93
CA ARG A 62 19.82 -4.49 -1.78
C ARG A 62 19.43 -3.27 -0.95
N LEU A 63 18.84 -3.49 0.23
CA LEU A 63 18.46 -2.42 1.15
C LEU A 63 19.67 -1.58 1.57
N PHE A 64 20.79 -2.22 1.91
CA PHE A 64 22.00 -1.51 2.32
C PHE A 64 22.64 -0.73 1.17
N LEU A 65 22.65 -1.29 -0.04
CA LEU A 65 23.13 -0.59 -1.23
C LEU A 65 22.27 0.63 -1.56
N VAL A 66 20.94 0.49 -1.47
CA VAL A 66 20.01 1.61 -1.69
C VAL A 66 20.21 2.67 -0.61
N GLY A 67 20.32 2.29 0.66
CA GLY A 67 20.55 3.23 1.76
C GLY A 67 21.82 4.07 1.56
N LEU A 68 22.91 3.45 1.06
CA LEU A 68 24.15 4.16 0.75
C LEU A 68 24.03 5.09 -0.46
N LEU A 69 23.22 4.72 -1.48
CA LEU A 69 23.23 5.37 -2.79
C LEU A 69 22.01 6.26 -3.05
N HIS A 70 20.98 6.26 -2.17
CA HIS A 70 19.68 6.92 -2.44
C HIS A 70 19.82 8.40 -2.81
N ASP A 71 20.77 9.08 -2.19
CA ASP A 71 21.01 10.51 -2.33
C ASP A 71 22.20 10.87 -3.24
N VAL A 72 22.83 9.90 -3.91
CA VAL A 72 23.98 10.16 -4.78
C VAL A 72 23.70 11.17 -5.90
N GLY A 73 22.44 11.28 -6.30
CA GLY A 73 21.98 12.26 -7.29
C GLY A 73 22.06 13.71 -6.84
N LYS A 74 22.11 14.01 -5.53
CA LYS A 74 22.24 15.38 -5.00
C LYS A 74 23.54 16.08 -5.42
N GLY A 75 24.57 15.33 -5.78
CA GLY A 75 25.82 15.86 -6.33
C GLY A 75 25.69 16.34 -7.79
N TYR A 76 24.50 16.30 -8.39
CA TYR A 76 24.25 16.63 -9.79
C TYR A 76 23.07 17.59 -9.92
N ARG A 77 22.99 18.32 -11.06
CA ARG A 77 21.86 19.21 -11.31
C ARG A 77 20.60 18.43 -11.65
N GLY A 78 19.44 18.96 -11.25
CA GLY A 78 18.13 18.39 -11.53
C GLY A 78 17.51 17.70 -10.32
N GLU A 79 16.45 16.95 -10.56
CA GLU A 79 15.73 16.20 -9.55
C GLU A 79 16.61 15.00 -9.10
N HIS A 80 16.98 14.96 -7.81
CA HIS A 80 18.06 14.09 -7.31
C HIS A 80 17.70 12.60 -7.38
N ALA A 81 16.44 12.23 -7.14
CA ALA A 81 16.01 10.84 -7.18
C ALA A 81 16.08 10.28 -8.62
N ALA A 82 15.62 11.05 -9.60
CA ALA A 82 15.75 10.68 -11.02
C ALA A 82 17.23 10.59 -11.44
N ARG A 83 18.04 11.56 -11.03
CA ARG A 83 19.48 11.58 -11.33
C ARG A 83 20.24 10.43 -10.67
N GLY A 84 19.92 10.12 -9.40
CA GLY A 84 20.46 8.96 -8.73
C GLY A 84 20.17 7.67 -9.49
N ALA A 85 18.89 7.49 -9.90
CA ALA A 85 18.46 6.32 -10.66
C ALA A 85 19.20 6.17 -12.02
N GLU A 86 19.58 7.27 -12.68
CA GLU A 86 20.34 7.25 -13.94
C GLU A 86 21.82 6.90 -13.72
N ILE A 87 22.41 7.32 -12.60
CA ILE A 87 23.84 7.16 -12.30
C ILE A 87 24.14 5.76 -11.75
N VAL A 88 23.30 5.27 -10.86
CA VAL A 88 23.51 4.07 -10.07
C VAL A 88 23.75 2.79 -10.90
N PRO A 89 23.14 2.56 -12.08
CA PRO A 89 23.45 1.38 -12.90
C PRO A 89 24.93 1.26 -13.26
N ARG A 90 25.66 2.38 -13.43
CA ARG A 90 27.10 2.36 -13.72
C ARG A 90 27.91 1.96 -12.48
N ILE A 91 27.48 2.40 -11.30
CA ILE A 91 28.07 2.02 -10.02
C ILE A 91 27.89 0.52 -9.80
N LEU A 92 26.66 0.02 -9.94
CA LEU A 92 26.31 -1.37 -9.72
C LEU A 92 27.05 -2.32 -10.68
N LYS A 93 27.18 -1.95 -11.96
CA LYS A 93 27.97 -2.74 -12.94
C LYS A 93 29.44 -2.84 -12.53
N ARG A 94 30.02 -1.74 -12.02
CA ARG A 94 31.42 -1.70 -11.54
C ARG A 94 31.60 -2.57 -10.30
N LEU A 95 30.59 -2.64 -9.43
CA LEU A 95 30.58 -3.48 -8.23
C LEU A 95 30.26 -4.96 -8.54
N GLY A 96 29.97 -5.32 -9.79
CA GLY A 96 29.64 -6.70 -10.17
C GLY A 96 28.24 -7.13 -9.71
N ALA A 97 27.30 -6.18 -9.53
CA ALA A 97 25.96 -6.50 -9.08
C ALA A 97 25.19 -7.36 -10.11
N GLU A 98 24.36 -8.24 -9.60
CA GLU A 98 23.49 -9.12 -10.41
C GLU A 98 22.44 -8.34 -11.21
N ALA A 99 21.85 -8.98 -12.25
CA ALA A 99 20.88 -8.36 -13.13
C ALA A 99 19.63 -7.86 -12.39
N ALA A 100 19.16 -8.59 -11.40
CA ALA A 100 18.01 -8.20 -10.60
C ALA A 100 18.27 -6.92 -9.76
N ALA A 101 19.48 -6.78 -9.21
CA ALA A 101 19.89 -5.56 -8.50
C ALA A 101 20.01 -4.35 -9.43
N LEU A 102 20.45 -4.57 -10.69
CA LEU A 102 20.54 -3.52 -11.72
C LEU A 102 19.17 -2.95 -12.12
N GLN A 103 18.09 -3.68 -11.91
CA GLN A 103 16.72 -3.23 -12.13
C GLN A 103 16.10 -2.63 -10.86
N ALA A 104 16.21 -3.35 -9.73
CA ALA A 104 15.54 -2.98 -8.49
C ALA A 104 16.13 -1.72 -7.85
N ILE A 105 17.45 -1.60 -7.74
CA ILE A 105 18.08 -0.50 -6.99
C ILE A 105 17.82 0.88 -7.64
N PRO A 106 17.95 1.08 -8.96
CA PRO A 106 17.60 2.35 -9.58
C PRO A 106 16.12 2.71 -9.41
N PHE A 107 15.23 1.72 -9.45
CA PHE A 107 13.80 1.92 -9.18
C PHE A 107 13.57 2.42 -7.75
N LEU A 108 14.17 1.74 -6.76
CA LEU A 108 14.05 2.14 -5.34
C LEU A 108 14.57 3.55 -5.10
N ILE A 109 15.71 3.91 -5.72
CA ILE A 109 16.27 5.27 -5.62
C ILE A 109 15.33 6.30 -6.25
N ARG A 110 14.74 6.02 -7.40
CA ARG A 110 13.78 6.90 -8.06
C ARG A 110 12.56 7.18 -7.19
N HIS A 111 12.13 6.18 -6.42
CA HIS A 111 10.90 6.22 -5.63
C HIS A 111 11.13 6.33 -4.12
N HIS A 112 12.37 6.61 -3.63
CA HIS A 112 12.67 6.61 -2.21
C HIS A 112 11.85 7.63 -1.39
N LEU A 113 11.39 8.72 -2.01
CA LEU A 113 10.54 9.73 -1.38
C LEU A 113 9.04 9.42 -1.45
N LEU A 114 8.63 8.37 -2.17
CA LEU A 114 7.22 8.06 -2.44
C LEU A 114 6.41 7.93 -1.15
N LEU A 115 6.85 7.04 -0.26
CA LEU A 115 6.09 6.74 0.96
C LEU A 115 6.06 7.92 1.93
N ALA A 116 7.17 8.66 2.07
CA ALA A 116 7.23 9.87 2.90
C ALA A 116 6.27 10.96 2.36
N ASN A 117 6.28 11.20 1.05
CA ASN A 117 5.42 12.20 0.42
C ASN A 117 3.93 11.83 0.55
N VAL A 118 3.57 10.57 0.29
CA VAL A 118 2.18 10.12 0.34
C VAL A 118 1.68 10.12 1.78
N SER A 119 2.42 9.53 2.73
CA SER A 119 1.98 9.43 4.12
C SER A 119 1.75 10.78 4.80
N GLN A 120 2.49 11.83 4.39
CA GLN A 120 2.42 13.15 5.04
C GLN A 120 1.54 14.16 4.29
N ARG A 121 1.17 13.93 3.02
CA ARG A 121 0.49 14.91 2.16
C ARG A 121 -0.83 14.45 1.58
N ARG A 122 -1.18 13.17 1.72
CA ARG A 122 -2.42 12.59 1.17
C ARG A 122 -3.32 12.08 2.28
N ASP A 123 -4.61 12.05 2.01
CA ASP A 123 -5.56 11.38 2.90
C ASP A 123 -5.34 9.86 2.81
N LEU A 124 -4.95 9.27 3.93
CA LEU A 124 -4.74 7.83 4.03
C LEU A 124 -6.06 7.05 4.19
N ASN A 125 -7.17 7.73 4.45
CA ASN A 125 -8.49 7.09 4.49
C ASN A 125 -9.08 6.95 3.07
N ASP A 126 -8.58 7.71 2.08
CA ASP A 126 -8.92 7.46 0.69
C ASP A 126 -8.20 6.18 0.20
N GLU A 127 -8.97 5.14 -0.10
CA GLU A 127 -8.47 3.86 -0.60
C GLU A 127 -7.66 4.04 -1.90
N LYS A 128 -8.00 5.02 -2.74
CA LYS A 128 -7.27 5.35 -3.97
C LYS A 128 -5.79 5.70 -3.70
N THR A 129 -5.51 6.33 -2.55
CA THR A 129 -4.13 6.65 -2.13
C THR A 129 -3.27 5.39 -1.99
N ALA A 130 -3.76 4.39 -1.26
CA ALA A 130 -3.04 3.14 -1.06
C ALA A 130 -2.94 2.31 -2.35
N VAL A 131 -3.98 2.33 -3.20
CA VAL A 131 -3.99 1.68 -4.52
C VAL A 131 -2.92 2.26 -5.43
N GLN A 132 -2.80 3.58 -5.53
CA GLN A 132 -1.77 4.23 -6.34
C GLN A 132 -0.35 3.84 -5.88
N VAL A 133 -0.12 3.78 -4.58
CA VAL A 133 1.18 3.33 -4.04
C VAL A 133 1.42 1.85 -4.35
N ALA A 134 0.40 0.99 -4.23
CA ALA A 134 0.50 -0.43 -4.57
C ALA A 134 0.83 -0.64 -6.05
N GLN A 135 0.23 0.14 -6.95
CA GLN A 135 0.54 0.11 -8.39
C GLN A 135 1.99 0.50 -8.69
N VAL A 136 2.51 1.52 -7.99
CA VAL A 136 3.91 1.93 -8.15
C VAL A 136 4.85 0.88 -7.56
N ALA A 137 4.59 0.37 -6.36
CA ALA A 137 5.45 -0.62 -5.71
C ALA A 137 5.48 -1.94 -6.48
N GLY A 138 4.35 -2.37 -7.06
CA GLY A 138 4.21 -3.57 -7.88
C GLY A 138 4.20 -4.87 -7.09
N ASP A 139 5.06 -5.04 -6.09
CA ASP A 139 5.19 -6.25 -5.27
C ASP A 139 5.53 -5.95 -3.81
N LEU A 140 5.45 -6.99 -2.97
CA LEU A 140 5.68 -6.89 -1.52
C LEU A 140 7.16 -6.65 -1.18
N GLU A 141 8.08 -7.20 -1.94
CA GLU A 141 9.52 -7.02 -1.68
C GLU A 141 9.93 -5.57 -1.92
N THR A 142 9.51 -4.99 -3.03
CA THR A 142 9.70 -3.57 -3.35
C THR A 142 9.08 -2.65 -2.28
N LEU A 143 7.86 -2.97 -1.83
CA LEU A 143 7.20 -2.22 -0.76
C LEU A 143 7.99 -2.26 0.55
N ARG A 144 8.49 -3.44 0.95
CA ARG A 144 9.30 -3.61 2.17
C ARG A 144 10.60 -2.81 2.09
N LEU A 145 11.30 -2.90 0.96
CA LEU A 145 12.54 -2.15 0.71
C LEU A 145 12.32 -0.64 0.77
N LEU A 146 11.26 -0.12 0.09
CA LEU A 146 10.90 1.30 0.14
C LEU A 146 10.52 1.74 1.56
N PHE A 147 9.77 0.92 2.29
CA PHE A 147 9.36 1.24 3.66
C PHE A 147 10.56 1.37 4.60
N LEU A 148 11.44 0.37 4.62
CA LEU A 148 12.61 0.38 5.49
C LEU A 148 13.61 1.48 5.12
N LEU A 149 13.78 1.73 3.82
CA LEU A 149 14.59 2.84 3.35
C LEU A 149 14.01 4.18 3.84
N THR A 150 12.69 4.41 3.69
CA THR A 150 12.04 5.65 4.12
C THR A 150 12.10 5.84 5.63
N VAL A 151 11.96 4.77 6.41
CA VAL A 151 12.13 4.81 7.87
C VAL A 151 13.56 5.21 8.22
N ALA A 152 14.55 4.55 7.63
CA ALA A 152 15.96 4.79 7.95
C ALA A 152 16.42 6.18 7.53
N ASP A 153 16.02 6.65 6.35
CA ASP A 153 16.27 8.00 5.85
C ASP A 153 15.67 9.05 6.80
N SER A 154 14.42 8.87 7.23
CA SER A 154 13.75 9.78 8.18
C SER A 154 14.45 9.82 9.52
N LEU A 155 14.82 8.66 10.08
CA LEU A 155 15.55 8.56 11.35
C LEU A 155 16.96 9.18 11.26
N ALA A 156 17.67 8.97 10.14
CA ALA A 156 18.97 9.53 9.88
C ALA A 156 18.93 11.06 9.73
N THR A 157 17.84 11.60 9.17
CA THR A 157 17.65 13.05 9.00
C THR A 157 17.49 13.78 10.35
N GLY A 158 16.87 13.13 11.33
CA GLY A 158 16.73 13.67 12.70
C GLY A 158 15.31 13.76 13.22
N PRO A 159 15.13 14.23 14.48
CA PRO A 159 13.85 14.16 15.19
C PRO A 159 12.68 14.88 14.51
N MET A 160 12.96 15.97 13.79
CA MET A 160 11.92 16.72 13.07
C MET A 160 11.39 15.96 11.85
N ALA A 161 12.22 15.13 11.21
CA ALA A 161 11.81 14.29 10.08
C ALA A 161 11.15 12.99 10.54
N SER A 162 11.54 12.47 11.72
CA SER A 162 11.16 11.17 12.27
C SER A 162 10.30 11.27 13.54
N SER A 163 9.44 12.29 13.67
CA SER A 163 8.51 12.33 14.79
C SER A 163 7.62 11.09 14.80
N ASP A 164 7.20 10.64 16.00
CA ASP A 164 6.36 9.46 16.17
C ASP A 164 5.12 9.48 15.30
N TRP A 165 4.49 10.64 15.20
CA TRP A 165 3.32 10.83 14.36
C TRP A 165 3.62 10.53 12.88
N LYS A 166 4.75 11.02 12.33
CA LYS A 166 5.14 10.75 10.94
C LYS A 166 5.47 9.27 10.72
N ILE A 167 6.14 8.64 11.67
CA ILE A 167 6.41 7.21 11.63
C ILE A 167 5.11 6.39 11.68
N MET A 168 4.14 6.78 12.51
CA MET A 168 2.83 6.12 12.55
C MET A 168 2.06 6.22 11.24
N LEU A 169 2.05 7.38 10.59
CA LEU A 169 1.44 7.55 9.26
C LEU A 169 2.11 6.66 8.20
N LEU A 170 3.44 6.56 8.25
CA LEU A 170 4.20 5.69 7.34
C LEU A 170 3.86 4.21 7.56
N ILE A 171 3.74 3.78 8.82
CA ILE A 171 3.33 2.43 9.20
C ILE A 171 1.89 2.16 8.72
N GLU A 172 0.99 3.09 8.92
CA GLU A 172 -0.41 2.95 8.47
C GLU A 172 -0.47 2.77 6.95
N LEU A 173 0.22 3.62 6.19
CA LEU A 173 0.30 3.50 4.74
C LEU A 173 0.87 2.15 4.31
N PHE A 174 1.97 1.70 4.94
CA PHE A 174 2.59 0.41 4.65
C PHE A 174 1.60 -0.75 4.80
N PHE A 175 0.84 -0.82 5.89
CA PHE A 175 -0.12 -1.90 6.11
C PHE A 175 -1.30 -1.85 5.14
N LYS A 176 -1.78 -0.65 4.78
CA LYS A 176 -2.84 -0.49 3.78
C LYS A 176 -2.38 -1.00 2.40
N VAL A 177 -1.18 -0.59 1.97
CA VAL A 177 -0.59 -1.03 0.69
C VAL A 177 -0.27 -2.53 0.71
N ARG A 178 0.33 -3.04 1.81
CA ARG A 178 0.61 -4.46 1.99
C ARG A 178 -0.65 -5.32 1.81
N ARG A 179 -1.77 -4.91 2.42
CA ARG A 179 -3.06 -5.61 2.29
C ARG A 179 -3.53 -5.67 0.84
N ILE A 180 -3.36 -4.59 0.06
CA ILE A 180 -3.72 -4.54 -1.35
C ILE A 180 -2.85 -5.51 -2.15
N LEU A 181 -1.53 -5.45 -1.97
CA LEU A 181 -0.59 -6.33 -2.69
C LEU A 181 -0.77 -7.81 -2.32
N GLN A 182 -1.08 -8.12 -1.06
CA GLN A 182 -1.34 -9.51 -0.61
C GLN A 182 -2.66 -10.07 -1.15
N SER A 183 -3.66 -9.23 -1.36
CA SER A 183 -4.95 -9.67 -1.92
C SER A 183 -4.86 -10.04 -3.40
N GLY A 184 -3.74 -9.69 -4.08
CA GLY A 184 -3.51 -9.96 -5.50
C GLY A 184 -4.48 -9.26 -6.48
N THR A 185 -5.40 -8.45 -5.95
CA THR A 185 -6.59 -8.00 -6.67
C THR A 185 -6.47 -6.64 -7.36
N LEU A 186 -5.42 -5.86 -7.11
CA LEU A 186 -5.37 -4.45 -7.60
C LEU A 186 -4.06 -4.06 -8.30
N ALA A 187 -3.07 -4.95 -8.36
CA ALA A 187 -1.77 -4.63 -8.93
C ALA A 187 -1.59 -5.05 -10.40
N SER A 188 -2.58 -5.70 -11.03
CA SER A 188 -2.47 -6.11 -12.43
C SER A 188 -3.34 -5.24 -13.34
N PRO A 189 -2.88 -4.92 -14.58
CA PRO A 189 -3.72 -4.33 -15.63
C PRO A 189 -5.02 -5.12 -15.86
N ASP A 190 -4.98 -6.43 -15.66
CA ASP A 190 -6.12 -7.31 -15.76
C ASP A 190 -7.18 -7.05 -14.68
N ALA A 191 -6.77 -6.73 -13.45
CA ALA A 191 -7.71 -6.40 -12.38
C ALA A 191 -8.46 -5.08 -12.67
N THR A 192 -7.77 -4.06 -13.18
CA THR A 192 -8.41 -2.80 -13.59
C THR A 192 -9.40 -3.05 -14.71
N ARG A 193 -9.00 -3.84 -15.72
CA ARG A 193 -9.91 -4.24 -16.81
C ARG A 193 -11.14 -4.99 -16.30
N THR A 194 -10.95 -5.96 -15.41
CA THR A 194 -12.06 -6.74 -14.80
C THR A 194 -13.02 -5.84 -14.02
N VAL A 195 -12.52 -4.84 -13.30
CA VAL A 195 -13.38 -3.86 -12.59
C VAL A 195 -14.23 -3.06 -13.56
N GLU A 196 -13.63 -2.54 -14.64
CA GLU A 196 -14.35 -1.76 -15.65
C GLU A 196 -15.35 -2.62 -16.42
N GLU A 197 -14.98 -3.86 -16.76
CA GLU A 197 -15.88 -4.83 -17.39
C GLU A 197 -17.08 -5.16 -16.48
N ASN A 198 -16.85 -5.40 -15.19
CA ASN A 198 -17.89 -5.69 -14.21
C ASN A 198 -18.78 -4.47 -13.94
N LYS A 199 -18.23 -3.26 -13.86
CA LYS A 199 -19.01 -2.02 -13.74
C LYS A 199 -19.89 -1.82 -14.98
N ALA A 200 -19.35 -1.99 -16.18
CA ALA A 200 -20.11 -1.88 -17.42
C ALA A 200 -21.21 -2.95 -17.54
N ALA A 201 -20.92 -4.18 -17.12
CA ALA A 201 -21.91 -5.26 -17.11
C ALA A 201 -23.04 -5.01 -16.10
N LEU A 202 -22.70 -4.53 -14.90
CA LEU A 202 -23.65 -4.16 -13.85
C LEU A 202 -24.54 -3.00 -14.30
N SER A 203 -23.99 -1.95 -14.90
CA SER A 203 -24.74 -0.83 -15.45
C SER A 203 -25.76 -1.33 -16.50
N ARG A 204 -25.31 -2.13 -17.45
CA ARG A 204 -26.22 -2.71 -18.48
C ARG A 204 -27.36 -3.54 -17.90
N ALA A 205 -27.12 -4.26 -16.80
CA ALA A 205 -28.13 -5.10 -16.14
C ALA A 205 -29.15 -4.28 -15.33
N LEU A 206 -28.84 -3.04 -14.99
CA LEU A 206 -29.68 -2.15 -14.17
C LEU A 206 -30.36 -1.04 -14.98
N VAL A 207 -29.82 -0.70 -16.15
CA VAL A 207 -30.44 0.26 -17.10
C VAL A 207 -31.85 -0.20 -17.47
N GLY A 208 -32.81 0.74 -17.41
CA GLY A 208 -34.23 0.48 -17.64
C GLY A 208 -35.04 0.25 -16.36
N ALA A 209 -34.38 -0.10 -15.24
CA ALA A 209 -35.03 -0.15 -13.93
C ALA A 209 -34.68 1.08 -13.05
N PHE A 210 -33.50 1.66 -13.27
CA PHE A 210 -32.96 2.79 -12.51
C PHE A 210 -32.25 3.77 -13.46
N SER A 211 -32.11 5.04 -13.05
CA SER A 211 -31.40 6.05 -13.85
C SER A 211 -29.88 5.81 -13.84
N GLU A 212 -29.18 6.19 -14.92
CA GLU A 212 -27.73 6.07 -15.01
C GLU A 212 -27.00 6.85 -13.88
N THR A 213 -27.54 7.97 -13.46
CA THR A 213 -27.01 8.78 -12.37
C THR A 213 -27.06 8.03 -11.03
N GLU A 214 -28.20 7.45 -10.67
CA GLU A 214 -28.33 6.66 -9.44
C GLU A 214 -27.40 5.46 -9.41
N ILE A 215 -27.26 4.76 -10.55
CA ILE A 215 -26.37 3.61 -10.67
C ILE A 215 -24.91 4.06 -10.47
N THR A 216 -24.49 5.15 -11.12
CA THR A 216 -23.13 5.67 -11.05
C THR A 216 -22.77 6.17 -9.64
N ASP A 217 -23.67 6.94 -9.03
CA ASP A 217 -23.49 7.47 -7.67
C ASP A 217 -23.34 6.34 -6.64
N LEU A 218 -24.09 5.25 -6.79
CA LEU A 218 -23.96 4.09 -5.93
C LEU A 218 -22.65 3.31 -6.23
N MET A 219 -22.25 3.18 -7.50
CA MET A 219 -20.99 2.54 -7.87
C MET A 219 -19.78 3.27 -7.29
N ASP A 220 -19.81 4.59 -7.23
CA ASP A 220 -18.73 5.41 -6.68
C ASP A 220 -18.60 5.32 -5.16
N GLN A 221 -19.67 4.92 -4.46
CA GLN A 221 -19.68 4.65 -3.03
C GLN A 221 -19.15 3.24 -2.68
N VAL A 222 -19.02 2.35 -3.66
CA VAL A 222 -18.63 0.96 -3.44
C VAL A 222 -17.15 0.77 -3.76
N SER A 223 -16.43 0.03 -2.88
CA SER A 223 -15.01 -0.20 -3.06
C SER A 223 -14.70 -1.01 -4.32
N THR A 224 -13.57 -0.73 -4.97
CA THR A 224 -13.06 -1.48 -6.13
C THR A 224 -12.97 -3.00 -5.86
N ARG A 225 -12.67 -3.37 -4.61
CA ARG A 225 -12.60 -4.76 -4.18
C ARG A 225 -13.95 -5.50 -4.29
N TYR A 226 -15.04 -4.80 -4.15
CA TYR A 226 -16.40 -5.38 -4.33
C TYR A 226 -16.57 -5.88 -5.76
N PHE A 227 -16.20 -5.07 -6.76
CA PHE A 227 -16.32 -5.43 -8.18
C PHE A 227 -15.40 -6.58 -8.60
N LEU A 228 -14.34 -6.87 -7.83
CA LEU A 228 -13.43 -7.99 -8.09
C LEU A 228 -13.85 -9.31 -7.47
N ASN A 229 -14.49 -9.25 -6.30
CA ASN A 229 -14.73 -10.45 -5.49
C ASN A 229 -16.20 -10.89 -5.42
N VAL A 230 -17.12 -10.07 -5.89
CA VAL A 230 -18.56 -10.40 -5.89
C VAL A 230 -18.97 -10.83 -7.29
N PRO A 231 -19.66 -11.97 -7.46
CA PRO A 231 -20.21 -12.36 -8.75
C PRO A 231 -21.21 -11.34 -9.29
N LEU A 232 -21.26 -11.17 -10.62
CA LEU A 232 -22.11 -10.17 -11.25
C LEU A 232 -23.60 -10.33 -10.87
N GLU A 233 -24.09 -11.57 -10.77
CA GLU A 233 -25.46 -11.87 -10.37
C GLU A 233 -25.77 -11.33 -8.97
N ASP A 234 -24.84 -11.52 -8.02
CA ASP A 234 -24.97 -11.01 -6.66
C ASP A 234 -24.86 -9.48 -6.62
N MET A 235 -24.00 -8.88 -7.46
CA MET A 235 -23.91 -7.42 -7.59
C MET A 235 -25.24 -6.82 -8.06
N VAL A 236 -25.86 -7.40 -9.08
CA VAL A 236 -27.15 -6.94 -9.61
C VAL A 236 -28.23 -7.01 -8.53
N GLU A 237 -28.30 -8.09 -7.76
CA GLU A 237 -29.24 -8.23 -6.64
C GLU A 237 -28.99 -7.17 -5.56
N HIS A 238 -27.72 -6.98 -5.17
CA HIS A 238 -27.34 -6.00 -4.17
C HIS A 238 -27.68 -4.56 -4.58
N PHE A 239 -27.41 -4.21 -5.84
CA PHE A 239 -27.71 -2.87 -6.35
C PHE A 239 -29.21 -2.63 -6.51
N ARG A 240 -29.99 -3.62 -6.98
CA ARG A 240 -31.44 -3.52 -7.00
C ARG A 240 -32.04 -3.28 -5.62
N MET A 241 -31.53 -3.99 -4.61
CA MET A 241 -31.97 -3.79 -3.23
C MET A 241 -31.60 -2.38 -2.73
N ALA A 242 -30.37 -1.94 -2.98
CA ALA A 242 -29.90 -0.63 -2.51
C ALA A 242 -30.63 0.54 -3.19
N LEU A 243 -30.87 0.45 -4.50
CA LEU A 243 -31.57 1.48 -5.28
C LEU A 243 -33.10 1.43 -5.09
N GLY A 244 -33.66 0.26 -4.71
CA GLY A 244 -35.09 0.10 -4.45
C GLY A 244 -35.53 0.41 -3.01
N ILE A 245 -34.62 0.85 -2.14
CA ILE A 245 -34.98 1.24 -0.77
C ILE A 245 -35.64 2.62 -0.79
N GLU A 246 -36.92 2.68 -0.44
CA GLU A 246 -37.61 3.94 -0.13
C GLU A 246 -37.10 4.51 1.20
N ASP A 247 -37.18 5.85 1.36
CA ASP A 247 -36.68 6.55 2.55
C ASP A 247 -37.27 5.91 3.83
N GLN A 248 -36.38 5.39 4.69
CA GLN A 248 -36.62 4.73 5.99
C GLN A 248 -36.82 3.20 5.99
N ALA A 249 -36.68 2.48 4.88
CA ALA A 249 -36.73 1.02 4.86
C ALA A 249 -35.35 0.38 4.98
N LEU A 250 -35.24 -0.71 5.74
CA LEU A 250 -34.07 -1.58 5.80
C LEU A 250 -34.33 -2.82 4.92
N SER A 251 -33.51 -3.02 3.90
CA SER A 251 -33.58 -4.21 3.07
C SER A 251 -32.44 -5.18 3.39
N TRP A 252 -32.74 -6.45 3.49
CA TRP A 252 -31.76 -7.50 3.76
C TRP A 252 -32.08 -8.78 2.97
N THR A 253 -31.01 -9.52 2.62
CA THR A 253 -31.13 -10.84 2.02
C THR A 253 -30.20 -11.85 2.71
N LEU A 254 -30.63 -13.09 2.75
CA LEU A 254 -29.94 -14.22 3.33
C LEU A 254 -29.63 -15.24 2.23
N LYS A 255 -28.35 -15.44 1.89
CA LYS A 255 -27.92 -16.42 0.91
C LYS A 255 -27.12 -17.54 1.57
N LYS A 256 -27.54 -18.79 1.40
CA LYS A 256 -26.80 -19.96 1.86
C LYS A 256 -25.72 -20.32 0.84
N VAL A 257 -24.46 -20.09 1.18
CA VAL A 257 -23.32 -20.47 0.33
C VAL A 257 -22.99 -21.94 0.60
N LYS A 258 -23.13 -22.80 -0.41
CA LYS A 258 -22.63 -24.18 -0.36
C LYS A 258 -21.14 -24.17 -0.63
N HIS A 259 -20.32 -24.43 0.36
CA HIS A 259 -18.91 -24.75 0.16
C HIS A 259 -18.73 -26.26 -0.06
N ALA A 260 -17.77 -26.61 -0.94
CA ALA A 260 -17.34 -27.98 -1.20
C ALA A 260 -16.87 -28.71 0.07
N PRO A 261 -16.80 -30.02 0.12
CA PRO A 261 -16.96 -30.83 1.31
C PRO A 261 -15.72 -30.80 2.20
N VAL A 262 -15.74 -29.96 3.22
CA VAL A 262 -14.97 -30.18 4.45
C VAL A 262 -15.88 -29.79 5.62
N THR A 263 -16.40 -30.82 6.28
CA THR A 263 -16.95 -30.82 7.64
C THR A 263 -17.77 -29.63 8.15
N HIS A 264 -19.06 -29.78 8.18
CA HIS A 264 -20.04 -29.23 9.16
C HIS A 264 -19.97 -27.75 9.55
N SER A 265 -19.79 -26.78 8.66
CA SER A 265 -20.18 -25.40 8.95
C SER A 265 -20.60 -24.65 7.71
N GLY A 266 -21.87 -24.36 7.61
CA GLY A 266 -22.41 -23.43 6.61
C GLY A 266 -22.08 -21.99 7.01
N THR A 267 -21.43 -21.23 6.15
CA THR A 267 -21.20 -19.78 6.39
C THR A 267 -22.44 -19.02 5.98
N LEU A 268 -23.05 -18.29 6.92
CA LEU A 268 -24.17 -17.40 6.70
C LEU A 268 -23.61 -16.01 6.33
N LYS A 269 -23.88 -15.52 5.12
CA LYS A 269 -23.54 -14.14 4.75
C LYS A 269 -24.78 -13.27 4.95
N VAL A 270 -24.70 -12.33 5.89
CA VAL A 270 -25.73 -11.31 6.13
C VAL A 270 -25.24 -10.01 5.51
N MET A 271 -26.06 -9.41 4.66
CA MET A 271 -25.81 -8.09 4.10
C MET A 271 -26.90 -7.14 4.58
N SER A 272 -26.53 -6.02 5.17
CA SER A 272 -27.45 -4.93 5.50
C SER A 272 -27.05 -3.68 4.74
N ILE A 273 -28.00 -2.99 4.16
CA ILE A 273 -27.82 -1.74 3.42
C ILE A 273 -28.76 -0.70 4.01
N SER A 274 -28.25 0.49 4.32
CA SER A 274 -29.03 1.63 4.77
C SER A 274 -28.62 2.87 3.97
N ARG A 275 -29.58 3.66 3.49
CA ARG A 275 -29.33 4.93 2.77
C ARG A 275 -28.70 6.03 3.63
N HIS A 276 -28.84 5.95 4.96
CA HIS A 276 -28.31 6.99 5.88
C HIS A 276 -26.89 6.72 6.37
N SER A 277 -26.25 5.61 5.97
CA SER A 277 -24.86 5.33 6.29
C SER A 277 -24.23 4.59 5.09
N PRO A 278 -23.36 5.23 4.31
CA PRO A 278 -22.86 4.68 3.05
C PRO A 278 -21.77 3.61 3.25
N THR A 279 -21.90 2.76 4.24
CA THR A 279 -20.99 1.65 4.49
C THR A 279 -21.69 0.31 4.25
N VAL A 280 -21.32 -0.34 3.15
CA VAL A 280 -21.67 -1.75 2.92
C VAL A 280 -20.79 -2.61 3.80
N ASN A 281 -21.30 -3.09 4.94
CA ASN A 281 -20.57 -3.96 5.84
C ASN A 281 -20.78 -5.44 5.48
N PHE A 282 -19.71 -6.09 5.01
CA PHE A 282 -19.67 -7.54 4.83
C PHE A 282 -19.14 -8.20 6.12
N GLY A 283 -20.01 -8.66 6.99
CA GLY A 283 -19.63 -9.43 8.17
C GLY A 283 -19.66 -10.94 7.87
N SER A 284 -18.52 -11.61 7.95
CA SER A 284 -18.46 -13.07 8.08
C SER A 284 -18.44 -13.43 9.57
N SER A 285 -19.54 -13.93 10.11
CA SER A 285 -19.56 -14.44 11.48
C SER A 285 -19.46 -15.96 11.47
N ASN A 286 -18.31 -16.48 11.91
CA ASN A 286 -18.15 -17.88 12.30
C ASN A 286 -18.65 -18.06 13.73
N ARG A 287 -19.97 -18.23 13.89
CA ARG A 287 -20.51 -18.81 15.14
C ARG A 287 -21.63 -19.78 14.82
N CYS A 288 -21.39 -21.02 15.21
CA CYS A 288 -22.32 -22.13 15.21
C CYS A 288 -23.60 -21.76 15.95
N ALA A 289 -24.71 -21.82 15.24
CA ALA A 289 -26.03 -21.62 15.81
C ALA A 289 -26.43 -22.79 16.69
N ARG A 290 -26.36 -22.61 18.02
CA ARG A 290 -27.32 -23.24 18.91
C ARG A 290 -28.21 -22.18 19.49
N LYS A 291 -29.51 -22.36 19.25
CA LYS A 291 -30.64 -21.55 19.69
C LYS A 291 -30.93 -20.29 18.84
N CYS A 292 -31.69 -20.52 17.78
CA CYS A 292 -32.67 -19.53 17.36
C CYS A 292 -33.80 -19.50 18.42
N SER A 293 -33.74 -18.54 19.31
CA SER A 293 -34.92 -17.99 19.96
C SER A 293 -34.77 -16.48 19.98
N SER A 294 -35.62 -15.86 19.19
CA SER A 294 -36.13 -14.49 19.27
C SER A 294 -35.42 -13.56 20.28
N ARG A 295 -34.52 -12.73 19.75
CA ARG A 295 -34.29 -11.34 20.13
C ARG A 295 -33.26 -10.72 19.21
N PHE A 296 -33.77 -10.09 18.15
CA PHE A 296 -33.00 -9.07 17.43
C PHE A 296 -33.06 -7.79 18.24
N LEU A 297 -31.93 -7.29 18.66
CA LEU A 297 -31.74 -5.90 19.05
C LEU A 297 -30.50 -5.39 18.35
N LEU A 298 -30.77 -4.40 17.49
CA LEU A 298 -29.96 -3.26 17.00
C LEU A 298 -28.46 -3.47 16.87
#